data_a84aa6fd22a93351ace4c35421074c0e
#
_entry.id   a84aa6fd22a93351ace4c35421074c0e
#
_cell.length_a   1.000
_cell.length_b   1.000
_cell.length_c   1.000
_cell.angle_alpha   90.00
_cell.angle_beta   90.00
_cell.angle_gamma   90.00
#
_symmetry.space_group_name_H-M   'P 1'
#
loop_
_entity.id
_entity.type
_entity.pdbx_description
1 polymer ?
#
loop_
_entity_poly.entity_id
_entity_poly.type
_entity_poly.pdbx_seq_one_letter_code
_entity_poly.pdbx_strand_id
1 'polypeptide(L)'
;NEGDERAMASDSNISFGDLVLNIETKRACIAGADAALTKKEFEVLLMLLGKPGRVFSREEILARVWPDDVNVLERSIDVNMARMRKKLGVYANNLVSRSGYGYCFVTETNE
;
A
#
# COMPACT_ATOMS: atom_id res chain seq x y z
N ASN A 1 29.56 0.95 -8.35
CA ASN A 1 29.30 1.96 -8.83
C ASN A 1 27.93 2.33 -8.90
N GLU A 2 27.65 3.32 -9.64
CA GLU A 2 26.34 3.85 -9.58
C GLU A 2 25.30 2.91 -10.08
N GLY A 3 25.62 2.15 -11.04
CA GLY A 3 24.66 1.19 -11.58
C GLY A 3 24.30 0.16 -10.56
N ASP A 4 25.27 -0.29 -9.82
CA ASP A 4 25.00 -1.30 -8.81
C ASP A 4 24.16 -0.73 -7.68
N GLU A 5 24.44 0.48 -7.30
CA GLU A 5 23.68 1.08 -6.25
C GLU A 5 22.26 1.27 -6.64
N ARG A 6 22.05 1.63 -7.89
CA ARG A 6 20.69 1.81 -8.35
C ARG A 6 19.93 0.50 -8.39
N ALA A 7 20.60 -0.57 -8.76
CA ALA A 7 19.96 -1.87 -8.79
C ALA A 7 19.56 -2.31 -7.39
N MET A 8 20.42 -2.05 -6.41
CA MET A 8 20.08 -2.41 -5.06
C MET A 8 18.92 -1.59 -4.53
N ALA A 9 18.90 -0.31 -4.87
CA ALA A 9 17.79 0.52 -4.45
C ALA A 9 16.49 0.03 -5.07
N SER A 10 16.56 -0.44 -6.32
CA SER A 10 15.36 -0.94 -6.96
C SER A 10 14.82 -2.16 -6.25
N ASP A 11 15.70 -3.00 -5.74
CA ASP A 11 15.25 -4.20 -5.04
C ASP A 11 14.55 -3.86 -3.75
N SER A 12 14.85 -2.71 -3.18
CA SER A 12 14.26 -2.32 -1.90
C SER A 12 13.05 -1.41 -2.06
N ASN A 13 12.68 -1.12 -3.29
CA ASN A 13 11.58 -0.19 -3.52
C ASN A 13 10.54 -0.81 -4.42
N ILE A 14 9.29 -0.43 -4.18
CA ILE A 14 8.20 -0.77 -5.06
C ILE A 14 7.58 0.54 -5.48
N SER A 15 7.36 0.74 -6.75
CA SER A 15 6.86 2.02 -7.21
C SER A 15 5.78 1.88 -8.28
N PHE A 16 4.96 2.91 -8.37
CA PHE A 16 3.97 3.03 -9.41
C PHE A 16 3.83 4.52 -9.69
N GLY A 17 4.26 4.94 -10.88
CA GLY A 17 4.27 6.36 -11.18
C GLY A 17 5.19 7.10 -10.23
N ASP A 18 4.67 8.14 -9.61
CA ASP A 18 5.43 8.92 -8.64
C ASP A 18 5.33 8.37 -7.22
N LEU A 19 4.54 7.33 -7.03
CA LEU A 19 4.39 6.71 -5.72
C LEU A 19 5.51 5.69 -5.54
N VAL A 20 6.31 5.87 -4.51
CA VAL A 20 7.43 4.99 -4.23
C VAL A 20 7.35 4.51 -2.79
N LEU A 21 7.38 3.21 -2.60
CA LEU A 21 7.43 2.61 -1.27
C LEU A 21 8.85 2.12 -1.03
N ASN A 22 9.51 2.70 -0.03
CA ASN A 22 10.84 2.27 0.33
C ASN A 22 10.70 1.22 1.42
N ILE A 23 11.06 -0.01 1.10
CA ILE A 23 10.85 -1.12 2.00
C ILE A 23 11.77 -1.05 3.21
N GLU A 24 12.97 -0.53 3.02
CA GLU A 24 13.92 -0.46 4.12
C GLU A 24 13.55 0.60 5.13
N THR A 25 13.10 1.76 4.67
CA THR A 25 12.76 2.84 5.60
C THR A 25 11.30 2.83 5.99
N LYS A 26 10.49 2.01 5.33
CA LYS A 26 9.06 1.91 5.59
C LYS A 26 8.36 3.23 5.34
N ARG A 27 8.76 3.91 4.28
CA ARG A 27 8.18 5.19 3.95
C ARG A 27 7.60 5.16 2.55
N ALA A 28 6.49 5.85 2.38
CA ALA A 28 5.87 6.02 1.08
C ALA A 28 5.97 7.48 0.69
N CYS A 29 6.43 7.72 -0.52
CA CYS A 29 6.58 9.08 -1.01
C CYS A 29 5.84 9.22 -2.33
N ILE A 30 5.30 10.39 -2.59
CA ILE A 30 4.66 10.70 -3.86
C ILE A 30 5.36 11.92 -4.41
N ALA A 31 5.97 11.76 -5.57
CA ALA A 31 6.73 12.84 -6.21
C ALA A 31 7.76 13.43 -5.25
N GLY A 32 8.39 12.55 -4.47
CA GLY A 32 9.42 12.96 -3.53
C GLY A 32 8.95 13.43 -2.17
N ALA A 33 7.64 13.57 -1.98
CA ALA A 33 7.10 14.06 -0.71
C ALA A 33 6.56 12.89 0.11
N ASP A 34 6.90 12.85 1.37
CA ASP A 34 6.47 11.77 2.25
C ASP A 34 4.95 11.81 2.40
N ALA A 35 4.30 10.70 2.14
CA ALA A 35 2.85 10.62 2.24
C ALA A 35 2.36 10.53 3.69
N ALA A 36 3.28 10.37 4.63
CA ALA A 36 2.97 10.33 6.06
C ALA A 36 2.05 9.18 6.44
N LEU A 37 2.28 8.02 5.83
CA LEU A 37 1.53 6.83 6.22
C LEU A 37 2.02 6.33 7.58
N THR A 38 1.09 5.80 8.37
CA THR A 38 1.49 5.14 9.60
C THR A 38 2.11 3.80 9.23
N LYS A 39 2.72 3.14 10.20
CA LYS A 39 3.35 1.85 9.97
C LYS A 39 2.36 0.85 9.39
N LYS A 40 1.17 0.77 9.97
CA LYS A 40 0.17 -0.19 9.50
C LYS A 40 -0.35 0.18 8.12
N GLU A 41 -0.54 1.46 7.86
CA GLU A 41 -0.96 1.90 6.54
C GLU A 41 0.09 1.55 5.50
N PHE A 42 1.35 1.75 5.84
CA PHE A 42 2.42 1.39 4.92
C PHE A 42 2.39 -0.11 4.63
N GLU A 43 2.22 -0.92 5.65
CA GLU A 43 2.21 -2.37 5.49
C GLU A 43 1.04 -2.83 4.62
N VAL A 44 -0.11 -2.23 4.81
CA VAL A 44 -1.26 -2.55 3.97
C VAL A 44 -0.99 -2.18 2.52
N LEU A 45 -0.48 -0.98 2.30
CA LEU A 45 -0.21 -0.54 0.94
C LEU A 45 0.86 -1.41 0.28
N LEU A 46 1.88 -1.78 1.03
CA LEU A 46 2.93 -2.64 0.51
C LEU A 46 2.35 -3.99 0.09
N MET A 47 1.47 -4.54 0.88
CA MET A 47 0.84 -5.80 0.57
C MET A 47 0.03 -5.71 -0.72
N LEU A 48 -0.77 -4.67 -0.86
CA LEU A 48 -1.64 -4.53 -2.02
C LEU A 48 -0.86 -4.15 -3.27
N LEU A 49 0.07 -3.22 -3.16
CA LEU A 49 0.84 -2.79 -4.32
C LEU A 49 1.84 -3.85 -4.76
N GLY A 50 2.24 -4.70 -3.84
CA GLY A 50 3.15 -5.78 -4.17
C GLY A 50 2.53 -6.82 -5.08
N LYS A 51 1.20 -6.88 -5.13
CA LYS A 51 0.48 -7.78 -6.01
C LYS A 51 -0.66 -7.02 -6.66
N PRO A 52 -0.34 -6.15 -7.60
CA PRO A 52 -1.37 -5.28 -8.19
C PRO A 52 -2.47 -6.10 -8.83
N GLY A 53 -3.68 -5.67 -8.64
CA GLY A 53 -4.84 -6.33 -9.22
C GLY A 53 -5.38 -7.48 -8.41
N ARG A 54 -4.60 -7.98 -7.45
CA ARG A 54 -5.12 -9.06 -6.63
C ARG A 54 -5.98 -8.49 -5.51
N VAL A 55 -7.15 -9.08 -5.31
CA VAL A 55 -8.06 -8.65 -4.25
C VAL A 55 -7.70 -9.40 -2.97
N PHE A 56 -7.48 -8.65 -1.90
CA PHE A 56 -7.20 -9.23 -0.60
C PHE A 56 -8.42 -9.02 0.28
N SER A 57 -8.88 -10.08 0.91
CA SER A 57 -10.03 -9.95 1.80
C SER A 57 -9.63 -9.19 3.07
N ARG A 58 -10.62 -8.67 3.77
CA ARG A 58 -10.34 -8.01 5.05
C ARG A 58 -9.67 -8.97 6.01
N GLU A 59 -10.07 -10.24 5.98
CA GLU A 59 -9.46 -11.23 6.86
C GLU A 59 -8.00 -11.42 6.53
N GLU A 60 -7.67 -11.47 5.24
CA GLU A 60 -6.28 -11.62 4.83
C GLU A 60 -5.44 -10.43 5.29
N ILE A 61 -6.00 -9.24 5.16
CA ILE A 61 -5.28 -8.03 5.55
C ILE A 61 -5.06 -8.02 7.05
N LEU A 62 -6.08 -8.38 7.82
CA LEU A 62 -5.93 -8.45 9.27
C LEU A 62 -4.86 -9.46 9.66
N ALA A 63 -4.89 -10.64 9.06
CA ALA A 63 -3.95 -11.68 9.43
C ALA A 63 -2.51 -11.31 9.09
N ARG A 64 -2.33 -10.52 8.02
CA ARG A 64 -1.00 -10.19 7.60
C ARG A 64 -0.45 -8.99 8.34
N VAL A 65 -1.25 -7.97 8.58
CA VAL A 65 -0.78 -6.71 9.12
C VAL A 65 -0.98 -6.62 10.63
N TRP A 66 -2.01 -7.30 11.16
CA TRP A 66 -2.27 -7.31 12.60
C TRP A 66 -2.36 -8.74 13.12
N PRO A 67 -1.29 -9.54 12.97
CA PRO A 67 -1.40 -10.96 13.29
C PRO A 67 -1.61 -11.25 14.76
N ASP A 68 -1.14 -10.36 15.62
CA ASP A 68 -1.24 -10.63 17.06
C ASP A 68 -2.28 -9.79 17.76
N ASP A 69 -3.05 -9.01 17.02
CA ASP A 69 -4.00 -8.11 17.66
C ASP A 69 -5.41 -8.63 17.46
N VAL A 70 -5.93 -9.31 18.48
CA VAL A 70 -7.25 -9.90 18.38
C VAL A 70 -8.36 -8.87 18.56
N ASN A 71 -8.00 -7.65 18.90
CA ASN A 71 -9.00 -6.61 19.10
C ASN A 71 -9.28 -5.80 17.85
N VAL A 72 -8.52 -6.00 16.79
CA VAL A 72 -8.75 -5.26 15.56
C VAL A 72 -9.85 -5.95 14.77
N LEU A 73 -10.86 -5.20 14.39
CA LEU A 73 -11.99 -5.74 13.67
C LEU A 73 -11.88 -5.44 12.19
N GLU A 74 -12.65 -6.18 11.39
CA GLU A 74 -12.61 -5.98 9.95
C GLU A 74 -12.95 -4.55 9.54
N ARG A 75 -13.85 -3.92 10.26
CA ARG A 75 -14.20 -2.54 9.91
C ARG A 75 -13.04 -1.57 10.15
N SER A 76 -12.06 -1.98 10.97
CA SER A 76 -10.87 -1.14 11.14
C SER A 76 -10.11 -1.03 9.83
N ILE A 77 -10.20 -2.05 8.99
CA ILE A 77 -9.59 -2.00 7.67
C ILE A 77 -10.20 -0.87 6.86
N ASP A 78 -11.53 -0.74 6.92
CA ASP A 78 -12.22 0.30 6.15
C ASP A 78 -11.78 1.68 6.60
N VAL A 79 -11.59 1.87 7.90
CA VAL A 79 -11.13 3.16 8.42
C VAL A 79 -9.70 3.43 7.95
N ASN A 80 -8.85 2.41 7.98
CA ASN A 80 -7.49 2.56 7.50
C ASN A 80 -7.45 2.91 6.02
N MET A 81 -8.31 2.28 5.24
CA MET A 81 -8.35 2.56 3.81
C MET A 81 -8.79 3.99 3.53
N ALA A 82 -9.76 4.48 4.29
CA ALA A 82 -10.21 5.85 4.11
C ALA A 82 -9.10 6.84 4.43
N ARG A 83 -8.34 6.57 5.50
CA ARG A 83 -7.23 7.44 5.86
C ARG A 83 -6.13 7.40 4.82
N MET A 84 -5.83 6.20 4.32
CA MET A 84 -4.81 6.06 3.31
C MET A 84 -5.17 6.80 2.03
N ARG A 85 -6.44 6.74 1.64
CA ARG A 85 -6.87 7.43 0.44
C ARG A 85 -6.62 8.92 0.55
N LYS A 86 -6.89 9.49 1.72
CA LYS A 86 -6.64 10.92 1.89
C LYS A 86 -5.17 11.25 1.74
N LYS A 87 -4.31 10.36 2.20
CA LYS A 87 -2.87 10.60 2.15
C LYS A 87 -2.28 10.32 0.77
N LEU A 88 -2.92 9.46 0.00
CA LEU A 88 -2.39 9.09 -1.30
C LEU A 88 -2.72 10.09 -2.41
N GLY A 89 -3.65 10.99 -2.16
CA GLY A 89 -3.93 12.06 -3.12
C GLY A 89 -4.34 11.51 -4.48
N VAL A 90 -3.55 11.77 -5.49
CA VAL A 90 -3.93 11.36 -6.85
C VAL A 90 -3.98 9.84 -7.00
N TYR A 91 -3.34 9.10 -6.10
CA TYR A 91 -3.37 7.65 -6.18
C TYR A 91 -4.49 7.04 -5.37
N ALA A 92 -5.36 7.86 -4.77
CA ALA A 92 -6.47 7.34 -3.99
C ALA A 92 -7.38 6.45 -4.82
N ASN A 93 -7.57 6.79 -6.08
CA ASN A 93 -8.46 6.02 -6.95
C ASN A 93 -7.88 4.67 -7.33
N ASN A 94 -6.60 4.48 -7.12
CA ASN A 94 -5.98 3.18 -7.39
C ASN A 94 -6.20 2.19 -6.27
N LEU A 95 -6.61 2.69 -5.10
CA LEU A 95 -6.91 1.84 -3.97
C LEU A 95 -8.40 1.54 -4.04
N VAL A 96 -8.73 0.36 -4.55
CA VAL A 96 -10.09 0.04 -4.94
C VAL A 96 -10.74 -0.91 -3.94
N SER A 97 -11.97 -0.63 -3.61
CA SER A 97 -12.78 -1.51 -2.77
C SER A 97 -13.60 -2.40 -3.68
N ARG A 98 -13.52 -3.71 -3.47
CA ARG A 98 -14.35 -4.66 -4.20
C ARG A 98 -15.40 -5.16 -3.25
N SER A 99 -16.61 -4.66 -3.42
CA SER A 99 -17.70 -4.95 -2.51
C SER A 99 -17.90 -6.46 -2.37
N GLY A 100 -17.88 -6.93 -1.15
CA GLY A 100 -18.06 -8.35 -0.88
C GLY A 100 -16.79 -9.17 -0.96
N TYR A 101 -15.69 -8.59 -1.44
CA TYR A 101 -14.46 -9.35 -1.63
C TYR A 101 -13.26 -8.78 -0.88
N GLY A 102 -13.13 -7.48 -0.82
CA GLY A 102 -12.00 -6.88 -0.12
C GLY A 102 -11.45 -5.68 -0.85
N TYR A 103 -10.13 -5.57 -0.86
CA TYR A 103 -9.46 -4.41 -1.44
C TYR A 103 -8.32 -4.83 -2.35
N CYS A 104 -8.00 -3.99 -3.32
CA CYS A 104 -6.85 -4.22 -4.17
C CYS A 104 -6.28 -2.89 -4.63
N PHE A 105 -5.07 -2.93 -5.15
CA PHE A 105 -4.45 -1.75 -5.74
C PHE A 105 -4.35 -2.02 -7.25
N VAL A 106 -4.92 -1.14 -8.04
CA VAL A 106 -4.90 -1.31 -9.48
C VAL A 106 -3.90 -0.36 -10.09
N THR A 107 -3.06 -0.89 -10.94
CA THR A 107 -2.05 -0.09 -11.59
C THR A 107 -2.41 0.24 -13.03
N GLU A 108 -3.43 -0.46 -13.57
CA GLU A 108 -3.85 -0.15 -14.90
C GLU A 108 -4.74 1.03 -14.88
N THR A 109 -4.50 1.97 -15.75
CA THR A 109 -5.40 3.07 -15.84
C THR A 109 -6.13 2.86 -17.08
N ASN A 110 -7.38 2.61 -16.98
CA ASN A 110 -8.13 2.43 -18.08
C ASN A 110 -8.61 3.57 -18.56
N GLU A 111 -8.46 3.95 -19.53
CA GLU A 111 -8.95 5.05 -20.00
C GLU A 111 -9.87 4.90 -20.80
#